data_926dc027da15075b258cf48c8254e341
#
_entry.id   926dc027da15075b258cf48c8254e341
#
_cell.length_a   1.000
_cell.length_b   1.000
_cell.length_c   1.000
_cell.angle_alpha   90.00
_cell.angle_beta   90.00
_cell.angle_gamma   90.00
#
_symmetry.space_group_name_H-M   'P 1'
#
loop_
_entity.id
_entity.type
_entity.pdbx_description
1 polymer ?
#
loop_
_entity_poly.entity_id
_entity_poly.type
_entity_poly.pdbx_seq_one_letter_code
_entity_poly.pdbx_strand_id
1 'polypeptide(L)'
;SVLLHGFDPTQINYYVLSNPGSYYITETPVSSPLFHLREKKALIVKVFVTGLTNTQNGGISGKTFDTILNKQRLSDAEVLRRISKGRMDSGIISFQSLDFSIRPVAVDGVFPDLDSIRQGRYEKIYRGYVYKDTDKEPPNTDPVDELSNVWIQEVFSLIAGGDIMLSRGTAKYIAKYGPAYPFEGIQDEIRKHDIAFANLESVISSGGRRFSPNKGIYFRADPTVVNGLVYSGFDVFSLGNNHVLDWGVDAVRDTMRLLRENGLKYTGVGSTEQEAFKPAVMNVRGTTIAFISFNDVYPFKVHESRSGAMQTLSLNDPLLQQKIENLHSRYDILVASVHAGAEYINEPEPEKVRKMRQLIDYGADIVLGSHPHVMQGIEIYHGGLIAYSLGNCVFDQSWSEETSTGMLLEISFIGEKPLYYRPRTIVIDHAQARLQNLMTARPLISSLFVGSQKDEYIKN
;
A
#
# COMPACT_ATOMS: atom_id res chain seq x y z
N SER A 1 -3.23 4.36 33.07
CA SER A 1 -1.83 4.62 33.43
C SER A 1 -1.57 4.10 34.83
N VAL A 2 -0.97 2.92 34.92
CA VAL A 2 -0.47 2.39 36.20
C VAL A 2 0.88 3.06 36.44
N LEU A 3 0.95 3.99 37.40
CA LEU A 3 2.18 4.53 37.93
C LEU A 3 2.87 3.42 38.73
N LEU A 4 3.80 2.71 38.10
CA LEU A 4 4.64 1.71 38.74
C LEU A 4 5.72 2.46 39.56
N HIS A 5 5.54 2.58 40.87
CA HIS A 5 6.54 3.14 41.77
C HIS A 5 7.80 2.26 41.80
N GLY A 6 8.92 2.80 41.36
CA GLY A 6 10.23 2.12 41.34
C GLY A 6 10.57 1.43 40.01
N PHE A 7 9.83 1.66 38.95
CA PHE A 7 10.09 1.10 37.64
C PHE A 7 10.64 2.17 36.68
N ASP A 8 11.73 1.86 35.99
CA ASP A 8 12.22 2.70 34.91
C ASP A 8 11.41 2.41 33.63
N PRO A 9 10.48 3.31 33.21
CA PRO A 9 9.64 3.10 32.05
C PRO A 9 10.43 3.03 30.74
N THR A 10 11.73 3.37 30.75
CA THR A 10 12.58 3.31 29.56
C THR A 10 13.04 1.89 29.23
N GLN A 11 12.87 0.93 30.15
CA GLN A 11 13.27 -0.46 29.97
C GLN A 11 12.15 -1.38 29.45
N ILE A 12 10.92 -0.87 29.33
CA ILE A 12 9.77 -1.67 28.91
C ILE A 12 9.33 -1.28 27.51
N ASN A 13 9.54 -2.17 26.56
CA ASN A 13 8.88 -2.11 25.25
C ASN A 13 7.51 -2.78 25.41
N TYR A 14 6.44 -1.98 25.57
CA TYR A 14 5.08 -2.48 25.79
C TYR A 14 4.51 -3.05 24.51
N TYR A 15 4.15 -4.33 24.54
CA TYR A 15 3.20 -4.94 23.60
C TYR A 15 2.00 -5.41 24.37
N VAL A 16 0.87 -4.76 24.14
CA VAL A 16 -0.42 -5.15 24.70
C VAL A 16 -1.06 -6.07 23.69
N LEU A 17 -1.10 -7.36 23.97
CA LEU A 17 -1.73 -8.35 23.12
C LEU A 17 -3.12 -8.66 23.67
N SER A 18 -4.15 -8.57 22.83
CA SER A 18 -5.55 -8.96 22.97
C SER A 18 -6.32 -8.59 24.25
N ASN A 19 -5.66 -8.25 25.36
CA ASN A 19 -6.24 -7.74 26.58
C ASN A 19 -5.31 -6.71 27.23
N PRO A 20 -5.61 -5.41 27.15
CA PRO A 20 -4.75 -4.36 27.67
C PRO A 20 -4.40 -4.56 29.14
N GLY A 21 -3.11 -4.71 29.44
CA GLY A 21 -2.57 -4.71 30.78
C GLY A 21 -2.39 -6.06 31.46
N SER A 22 -2.46 -7.19 30.74
CA SER A 22 -2.27 -8.51 31.34
C SER A 22 -0.87 -9.10 31.19
N TYR A 23 -0.12 -8.69 30.15
CA TYR A 23 1.22 -9.18 29.86
C TYR A 23 2.13 -8.06 29.38
N TYR A 24 3.43 -8.18 29.69
CA TYR A 24 4.47 -7.23 29.30
C TYR A 24 5.68 -7.98 28.72
N ILE A 25 6.29 -7.46 27.70
CA ILE A 25 7.51 -8.03 27.07
C ILE A 25 8.65 -7.05 27.31
N THR A 26 9.78 -7.54 27.82
CA THR A 26 10.99 -6.75 28.03
C THR A 26 12.19 -7.45 27.38
N GLU A 27 13.18 -6.67 26.97
CA GLU A 27 14.44 -7.22 26.39
C GLU A 27 15.40 -7.76 27.48
N THR A 28 15.28 -7.22 28.69
CA THR A 28 16.09 -7.60 29.86
C THR A 28 15.20 -8.09 30.99
N PRO A 29 15.67 -9.05 31.83
CA PRO A 29 14.95 -9.47 33.01
C PRO A 29 14.67 -8.28 33.95
N VAL A 30 13.43 -8.17 34.40
CA VAL A 30 13.02 -7.15 35.35
C VAL A 30 12.75 -7.83 36.69
N SER A 31 13.40 -7.36 37.74
CA SER A 31 13.15 -7.78 39.11
C SER A 31 12.12 -6.86 39.75
N SER A 32 10.88 -7.32 39.86
CA SER A 32 9.82 -6.60 40.55
C SER A 32 8.85 -7.60 41.20
N PRO A 33 8.43 -7.36 42.46
CA PRO A 33 7.44 -8.22 43.12
C PRO A 33 6.05 -8.18 42.48
N LEU A 34 5.79 -7.20 41.60
CA LEU A 34 4.51 -7.04 40.88
C LEU A 34 4.42 -7.88 39.62
N PHE A 35 5.52 -8.51 39.18
CA PHE A 35 5.54 -9.30 37.95
C PHE A 35 6.17 -10.67 38.19
N HIS A 36 5.49 -11.71 37.75
CA HIS A 36 6.06 -13.05 37.70
C HIS A 36 6.65 -13.32 36.32
N LEU A 37 7.96 -13.59 36.28
CA LEU A 37 8.65 -14.02 35.08
C LEU A 37 8.06 -15.36 34.63
N ARG A 38 7.53 -15.42 33.40
CA ARG A 38 7.28 -16.68 32.75
C ARG A 38 8.50 -17.07 31.93
N GLU A 39 8.98 -18.29 32.05
CA GLU A 39 10.24 -18.77 31.43
C GLU A 39 10.23 -18.73 29.90
N LYS A 40 9.09 -18.47 29.26
CA LYS A 40 9.01 -18.44 27.79
C LYS A 40 9.41 -17.07 27.23
N LYS A 41 10.17 -17.09 26.13
CA LYS A 41 10.79 -15.94 25.49
C LYS A 41 10.00 -15.56 24.23
N ALA A 42 9.53 -14.33 24.14
CA ALA A 42 8.92 -13.79 22.92
C ALA A 42 10.01 -13.41 21.89
N LEU A 43 9.68 -13.53 20.60
CA LEU A 43 10.57 -13.07 19.53
C LEU A 43 10.37 -11.57 19.31
N ILE A 44 11.47 -10.82 19.30
CA ILE A 44 11.50 -9.39 19.00
C ILE A 44 12.34 -9.20 17.74
N VAL A 45 11.72 -8.73 16.67
CA VAL A 45 12.44 -8.37 15.44
C VAL A 45 12.89 -6.93 15.55
N LYS A 46 14.22 -6.70 15.51
CA LYS A 46 14.81 -5.36 15.52
C LYS A 46 15.12 -4.92 14.10
N VAL A 47 14.79 -3.68 13.78
CA VAL A 47 15.00 -3.09 12.48
C VAL A 47 15.79 -1.78 12.59
N PHE A 48 16.70 -1.56 11.63
CA PHE A 48 17.37 -0.29 11.47
C PHE A 48 16.48 0.64 10.64
N VAL A 49 16.28 1.86 11.11
CA VAL A 49 15.39 2.85 10.50
C VAL A 49 16.08 4.19 10.29
N THR A 50 15.65 4.91 9.26
CA THR A 50 16.11 6.27 8.95
C THR A 50 14.93 7.19 8.72
N GLY A 51 15.14 8.52 8.77
CA GLY A 51 14.14 9.49 8.35
C GLY A 51 13.81 9.37 6.85
N LEU A 52 12.62 9.78 6.45
CA LEU A 52 12.13 9.69 5.06
C LEU A 52 13.01 10.47 4.06
N THR A 53 13.61 11.58 4.50
CA THR A 53 14.48 12.43 3.70
C THR A 53 15.94 11.97 3.63
N ASN A 54 16.30 10.95 4.41
CA ASN A 54 17.67 10.45 4.41
C ASN A 54 17.92 9.60 3.15
N THR A 55 18.80 10.08 2.28
CA THR A 55 19.15 9.46 0.99
C THR A 55 20.18 8.33 1.09
N GLN A 56 20.60 7.92 2.30
CA GLN A 56 21.46 6.75 2.46
C GLN A 56 20.71 5.47 2.04
N ASN A 57 20.73 5.20 0.75
CA ASN A 57 19.97 4.13 0.07
C ASN A 57 20.67 2.76 0.14
N GLY A 58 21.82 2.66 0.80
CA GLY A 58 22.50 1.39 1.07
C GLY A 58 22.04 0.80 2.37
N GLY A 59 21.85 -0.52 2.39
CA GLY A 59 21.70 -1.25 3.64
C GLY A 59 22.94 -1.03 4.53
N ILE A 60 22.84 -1.41 5.79
CA ILE A 60 23.97 -1.47 6.72
C ILE A 60 24.45 -2.90 6.89
N SER A 61 25.72 -3.09 7.29
CA SER A 61 26.21 -4.41 7.67
C SER A 61 25.65 -4.82 9.04
N GLY A 62 25.50 -6.12 9.28
CA GLY A 62 25.09 -6.66 10.57
C GLY A 62 26.02 -6.23 11.70
N LYS A 63 27.34 -6.10 11.43
CA LYS A 63 28.31 -5.57 12.39
C LYS A 63 28.03 -4.11 12.78
N THR A 64 27.64 -3.28 11.81
CA THR A 64 27.24 -1.88 12.08
C THR A 64 25.95 -1.86 12.87
N PHE A 65 24.98 -2.69 12.53
CA PHE A 65 23.74 -2.85 13.26
C PHE A 65 23.98 -3.18 14.73
N ASP A 66 24.76 -4.22 15.01
CA ASP A 66 25.06 -4.65 16.38
C ASP A 66 25.81 -3.57 17.18
N THR A 67 26.69 -2.81 16.51
CA THR A 67 27.40 -1.67 17.13
C THR A 67 26.44 -0.57 17.55
N ILE A 68 25.44 -0.24 16.71
CA ILE A 68 24.43 0.78 17.01
C ILE A 68 23.52 0.28 18.12
N LEU A 69 23.02 -0.95 18.04
CA LEU A 69 22.15 -1.54 19.05
C LEU A 69 22.78 -1.52 20.44
N ASN A 70 24.05 -1.93 20.55
CA ASN A 70 24.79 -1.97 21.81
C ASN A 70 25.02 -0.58 22.43
N LYS A 71 25.03 0.48 21.62
CA LYS A 71 25.22 1.86 22.07
C LYS A 71 23.90 2.61 22.31
N GLN A 72 22.82 2.18 21.67
CA GLN A 72 21.53 2.84 21.79
C GLN A 72 20.93 2.62 23.19
N ARG A 73 20.56 3.70 23.88
CA ARG A 73 19.93 3.70 25.20
C ARG A 73 18.54 4.33 25.18
N LEU A 74 17.96 4.47 23.99
CA LEU A 74 16.66 5.12 23.78
C LEU A 74 15.59 4.06 23.55
N SER A 75 14.39 4.32 24.06
CA SER A 75 13.20 3.51 23.70
C SER A 75 12.83 3.73 22.23
N ASP A 76 12.08 2.81 21.67
CA ASP A 76 11.57 2.90 20.29
C ASP A 76 10.82 4.23 20.05
N ALA A 77 9.94 4.62 20.99
CA ALA A 77 9.18 5.87 20.90
C ALA A 77 10.10 7.12 20.89
N GLU A 78 11.19 7.13 21.68
CA GLU A 78 12.12 8.24 21.68
C GLU A 78 12.99 8.28 20.40
N VAL A 79 13.36 7.12 19.85
CA VAL A 79 14.05 7.02 18.55
C VAL A 79 13.15 7.60 17.46
N LEU A 80 11.90 7.14 17.37
CA LEU A 80 10.91 7.64 16.42
C LEU A 80 10.73 9.16 16.53
N ARG A 81 10.52 9.66 17.77
CA ARG A 81 10.32 11.08 18.02
C ARG A 81 11.54 11.94 17.62
N ARG A 82 12.75 11.42 17.78
CA ARG A 82 13.98 12.15 17.41
C ARG A 82 14.19 12.15 15.91
N ILE A 83 13.95 11.03 15.25
CA ILE A 83 14.07 10.93 13.79
C ILE A 83 13.03 11.83 13.11
N SER A 84 11.76 11.75 13.51
CA SER A 84 10.69 12.58 12.92
C SER A 84 10.88 14.09 13.10
N LYS A 85 11.60 14.50 14.16
CA LYS A 85 11.97 15.92 14.42
C LYS A 85 13.33 16.33 13.83
N GLY A 86 13.97 15.50 13.01
CA GLY A 86 15.29 15.76 12.44
C GLY A 86 16.42 15.90 13.49
N ARG A 87 16.23 15.35 14.70
CA ARG A 87 17.23 15.38 15.79
C ARG A 87 18.09 14.12 15.83
N MET A 88 17.80 13.15 14.97
CA MET A 88 18.51 11.89 14.83
C MET A 88 18.31 11.38 13.39
N ASP A 89 19.38 10.96 12.72
CA ASP A 89 19.31 10.52 11.33
C ASP A 89 18.81 9.09 11.20
N SER A 90 19.12 8.25 12.18
CA SER A 90 18.81 6.80 12.12
C SER A 90 18.84 6.18 13.51
N GLY A 91 18.24 4.98 13.65
CA GLY A 91 18.25 4.22 14.88
C GLY A 91 17.77 2.79 14.70
N ILE A 92 17.65 2.05 15.78
CA ILE A 92 17.11 0.68 15.79
C ILE A 92 15.86 0.66 16.66
N ILE A 93 14.78 0.09 16.13
CA ILE A 93 13.50 -0.10 16.82
C ILE A 93 12.99 -1.52 16.61
N SER A 94 11.96 -1.90 17.35
CA SER A 94 11.22 -3.13 17.09
C SER A 94 10.36 -3.00 15.84
N PHE A 95 10.21 -4.07 15.09
CA PHE A 95 9.43 -4.09 13.84
C PHE A 95 7.98 -3.59 14.06
N GLN A 96 7.35 -3.98 15.17
CA GLN A 96 5.99 -3.58 15.52
C GLN A 96 5.85 -2.07 15.85
N SER A 97 6.99 -1.39 16.11
CA SER A 97 7.01 0.05 16.38
C SER A 97 7.13 0.89 15.12
N LEU A 98 7.26 0.25 13.93
CA LEU A 98 7.27 0.96 12.65
C LEU A 98 5.97 1.74 12.44
N ASP A 99 6.09 2.85 11.73
CA ASP A 99 5.00 3.63 11.17
C ASP A 99 5.49 4.33 9.88
N PHE A 100 4.60 5.03 9.19
CA PHE A 100 4.95 5.70 7.92
C PHE A 100 5.91 6.89 8.08
N SER A 101 6.17 7.37 9.30
CA SER A 101 7.08 8.51 9.53
C SER A 101 8.56 8.17 9.34
N ILE A 102 8.89 6.88 9.22
CA ILE A 102 10.25 6.38 9.11
C ILE A 102 10.37 5.28 8.05
N ARG A 103 11.60 5.05 7.61
CA ARG A 103 11.91 4.06 6.59
C ARG A 103 12.82 2.96 7.15
N PRO A 104 12.39 1.68 7.13
CA PRO A 104 13.28 0.56 7.41
C PRO A 104 14.32 0.39 6.30
N VAL A 105 15.50 -0.10 6.67
CA VAL A 105 16.66 -0.26 5.79
C VAL A 105 17.18 -1.69 5.86
N ALA A 106 17.66 -2.22 4.74
CA ALA A 106 18.23 -3.56 4.67
C ALA A 106 19.46 -3.72 5.56
N VAL A 107 19.60 -4.90 6.19
CA VAL A 107 20.80 -5.31 6.94
C VAL A 107 21.41 -6.51 6.23
N ASP A 108 22.69 -6.44 5.93
CA ASP A 108 23.41 -7.45 5.12
C ASP A 108 22.69 -7.76 3.77
N GLY A 109 22.09 -6.74 3.17
CA GLY A 109 21.36 -6.85 1.90
C GLY A 109 19.94 -7.44 2.03
N VAL A 110 19.49 -7.83 3.22
CA VAL A 110 18.14 -8.36 3.46
C VAL A 110 17.26 -7.26 4.04
N PHE A 111 16.16 -6.96 3.35
CA PHE A 111 15.15 -6.00 3.83
C PHE A 111 14.26 -6.68 4.88
N PRO A 112 13.85 -5.98 5.96
CA PRO A 112 13.00 -6.53 7.01
C PRO A 112 11.52 -6.57 6.59
N ASP A 113 11.21 -7.17 5.43
CA ASP A 113 9.83 -7.43 5.05
C ASP A 113 9.30 -8.72 5.70
N LEU A 114 7.98 -8.85 5.68
CA LEU A 114 7.28 -9.97 6.32
C LEU A 114 7.75 -11.33 5.77
N ASP A 115 7.99 -11.41 4.46
CA ASP A 115 8.45 -12.63 3.79
C ASP A 115 9.85 -13.01 4.24
N SER A 116 10.80 -12.06 4.28
CA SER A 116 12.15 -12.30 4.75
C SER A 116 12.24 -12.68 6.24
N ILE A 117 11.33 -12.11 7.07
CA ILE A 117 11.21 -12.45 8.49
C ILE A 117 10.66 -13.88 8.66
N ARG A 118 9.55 -14.21 7.99
CA ARG A 118 8.91 -15.53 8.05
C ARG A 118 9.81 -16.67 7.53
N GLN A 119 10.59 -16.40 6.50
CA GLN A 119 11.54 -17.38 5.93
C GLN A 119 12.87 -17.45 6.67
N GLY A 120 13.05 -16.67 7.75
CA GLY A 120 14.30 -16.63 8.51
C GLY A 120 15.49 -16.01 7.77
N ARG A 121 15.26 -15.32 6.64
CA ARG A 121 16.32 -14.63 5.90
C ARG A 121 16.79 -13.35 6.59
N TYR A 122 15.91 -12.69 7.36
CA TYR A 122 16.26 -11.56 8.19
C TYR A 122 16.64 -12.03 9.60
N GLU A 123 17.92 -11.92 9.94
CA GLU A 123 18.50 -12.58 11.13
C GLU A 123 18.46 -11.73 12.42
N LYS A 124 18.08 -10.45 12.35
CA LYS A 124 18.07 -9.57 13.54
C LYS A 124 16.83 -9.79 14.41
N ILE A 125 16.70 -11.03 14.90
CA ILE A 125 15.61 -11.50 15.75
C ILE A 125 16.17 -11.78 17.14
N TYR A 126 15.57 -11.16 18.15
CA TYR A 126 16.00 -11.26 19.55
C TYR A 126 14.88 -11.88 20.38
N ARG A 127 15.26 -12.44 21.52
CA ARG A 127 14.31 -13.02 22.47
C ARG A 127 14.06 -12.05 23.61
N GLY A 128 12.80 -11.66 23.83
CA GLY A 128 12.36 -10.88 24.98
C GLY A 128 11.83 -11.75 26.12
N TYR A 129 11.67 -11.14 27.28
CA TYR A 129 11.07 -11.78 28.44
C TYR A 129 9.60 -11.35 28.60
N VAL A 130 8.72 -12.31 28.87
CA VAL A 130 7.30 -12.06 29.06
C VAL A 130 6.96 -12.06 30.54
N TYR A 131 6.34 -11.01 31.00
CA TYR A 131 5.86 -10.86 32.38
C TYR A 131 4.34 -10.82 32.42
N LYS A 132 3.75 -11.43 33.43
CA LYS A 132 2.32 -11.38 33.73
C LYS A 132 2.07 -10.41 34.88
N ASP A 133 1.01 -9.61 34.76
CA ASP A 133 0.47 -8.82 35.86
C ASP A 133 -0.16 -9.77 36.90
N THR A 134 0.31 -9.71 38.16
CA THR A 134 -0.12 -10.60 39.24
C THR A 134 -1.56 -10.40 39.68
N ASP A 135 -2.14 -9.23 39.40
CA ASP A 135 -3.45 -8.83 39.86
C ASP A 135 -4.61 -9.29 38.95
N LYS A 136 -4.30 -10.01 37.85
CA LYS A 136 -5.28 -10.45 36.86
C LYS A 136 -5.30 -11.97 36.72
N GLU A 137 -6.48 -12.58 36.73
CA GLU A 137 -6.66 -14.02 36.52
C GLU A 137 -6.15 -14.44 35.13
N PRO A 138 -5.47 -15.61 35.02
CA PRO A 138 -4.99 -16.10 33.75
C PRO A 138 -6.15 -16.54 32.85
N PRO A 139 -6.11 -16.26 31.53
CA PRO A 139 -6.93 -17.00 30.58
C PRO A 139 -6.59 -18.49 30.65
N ASN A 140 -7.59 -19.35 30.42
CA ASN A 140 -7.49 -20.81 30.51
C ASN A 140 -6.53 -21.48 29.50
N THR A 141 -5.92 -20.71 28.60
CA THR A 141 -4.91 -21.14 27.62
C THR A 141 -3.57 -20.52 27.94
N ASP A 142 -2.47 -21.25 27.75
CA ASP A 142 -1.11 -20.68 27.98
C ASP A 142 -0.76 -19.74 26.82
N PRO A 143 -0.90 -18.41 26.99
CA PRO A 143 -0.80 -17.47 25.88
C PRO A 143 0.62 -17.25 25.40
N VAL A 144 1.64 -17.84 26.03
CA VAL A 144 3.03 -17.54 25.71
C VAL A 144 3.51 -18.26 24.46
N ASP A 145 2.97 -19.43 24.13
CA ASP A 145 3.26 -20.11 22.84
C ASP A 145 2.51 -19.43 21.69
N GLU A 146 1.33 -18.86 21.93
CA GLU A 146 0.61 -18.03 20.99
C GLU A 146 1.29 -16.66 20.81
N LEU A 147 1.79 -16.05 21.89
CA LEU A 147 2.40 -14.70 21.90
C LEU A 147 3.70 -14.60 21.10
N SER A 148 4.50 -15.67 21.00
CA SER A 148 5.78 -15.61 20.27
C SER A 148 5.62 -15.48 18.76
N ASN A 149 4.44 -15.83 18.22
CA ASN A 149 4.16 -15.77 16.77
C ASN A 149 2.89 -14.99 16.42
N VAL A 150 2.05 -14.58 17.39
CA VAL A 150 0.74 -13.96 17.14
C VAL A 150 0.86 -12.71 16.29
N TRP A 151 1.76 -11.79 16.61
CA TRP A 151 1.89 -10.56 15.85
C TRP A 151 2.35 -10.78 14.39
N ILE A 152 3.23 -11.79 14.13
CA ILE A 152 3.65 -12.14 12.76
C ILE A 152 2.47 -12.70 11.97
N GLN A 153 1.54 -13.39 12.64
CA GLN A 153 0.31 -13.90 12.03
C GLN A 153 -0.73 -12.79 11.79
N GLU A 154 -0.70 -11.72 12.60
CA GLU A 154 -1.59 -10.57 12.46
C GLU A 154 -1.11 -9.57 11.38
N VAL A 155 0.18 -9.58 11.04
CA VAL A 155 0.71 -8.71 9.97
C VAL A 155 0.23 -9.21 8.61
N PHE A 156 -0.30 -8.30 7.81
CA PHE A 156 -0.66 -8.54 6.41
C PHE A 156 -0.11 -7.44 5.50
N SER A 157 -0.17 -7.69 4.21
CA SER A 157 0.35 -6.76 3.22
C SER A 157 -0.60 -6.56 2.05
N LEU A 158 -0.62 -5.31 1.58
CA LEU A 158 -1.24 -4.87 0.34
C LEU A 158 -0.13 -4.55 -0.65
N ILE A 159 -0.26 -5.01 -1.90
CA ILE A 159 0.55 -4.54 -3.02
C ILE A 159 -0.33 -3.81 -4.02
N ALA A 160 0.09 -2.61 -4.44
CA ALA A 160 -0.63 -1.79 -5.39
C ALA A 160 0.20 -1.56 -6.66
N GLY A 161 -0.38 -1.87 -7.82
CA GLY A 161 0.16 -1.57 -9.14
C GLY A 161 -0.56 -0.40 -9.81
N GLY A 162 0.08 0.20 -10.82
CA GLY A 162 -0.46 1.29 -11.62
C GLY A 162 -1.40 0.83 -12.74
N ASP A 163 -1.28 1.46 -13.90
CA ASP A 163 -2.21 1.31 -15.03
C ASP A 163 -1.99 0.00 -15.78
N ILE A 164 -3.07 -0.77 -15.94
CA ILE A 164 -3.13 -2.01 -16.71
C ILE A 164 -4.02 -1.80 -17.93
N MET A 165 -3.41 -1.82 -19.13
CA MET A 165 -4.08 -1.70 -20.42
C MET A 165 -3.82 -2.95 -21.27
N LEU A 166 -4.85 -3.74 -21.58
CA LEU A 166 -4.75 -5.06 -22.23
C LEU A 166 -5.22 -5.06 -23.69
N SER A 167 -5.28 -3.87 -24.31
CA SER A 167 -5.67 -3.69 -25.72
C SER A 167 -4.49 -3.24 -26.59
N ARG A 168 -4.73 -2.77 -27.79
CA ARG A 168 -3.75 -2.18 -28.73
C ARG A 168 -2.48 -3.06 -28.92
N GLY A 169 -1.29 -2.49 -28.62
CA GLY A 169 -0.01 -3.18 -28.73
C GLY A 169 0.11 -4.36 -27.78
N THR A 170 -0.36 -4.19 -26.53
CA THR A 170 -0.40 -5.27 -25.53
C THR A 170 -1.19 -6.48 -26.01
N ALA A 171 -2.36 -6.26 -26.67
CA ALA A 171 -3.16 -7.34 -27.22
C ALA A 171 -2.43 -8.18 -28.28
N LYS A 172 -1.47 -7.60 -29.03
CA LYS A 172 -0.67 -8.36 -30.01
C LYS A 172 0.24 -9.39 -29.32
N TYR A 173 0.84 -9.00 -28.18
CA TYR A 173 1.67 -9.91 -27.38
C TYR A 173 0.83 -10.97 -26.69
N ILE A 174 -0.34 -10.59 -26.16
CA ILE A 174 -1.30 -11.53 -25.57
C ILE A 174 -1.76 -12.57 -26.62
N ALA A 175 -2.08 -12.13 -27.83
CA ALA A 175 -2.48 -13.05 -28.91
C ALA A 175 -1.35 -14.02 -29.31
N LYS A 176 -0.09 -13.61 -29.18
CA LYS A 176 1.08 -14.43 -29.55
C LYS A 176 1.51 -15.37 -28.42
N TYR A 177 1.48 -14.92 -27.17
CA TYR A 177 2.09 -15.63 -26.06
C TYR A 177 1.09 -16.07 -24.98
N GLY A 178 -0.17 -15.66 -25.09
CA GLY A 178 -1.24 -15.97 -24.14
C GLY A 178 -1.50 -14.85 -23.14
N PRO A 179 -2.64 -14.91 -22.43
CA PRO A 179 -3.11 -13.84 -21.54
C PRO A 179 -2.24 -13.67 -20.27
N ALA A 180 -1.47 -14.67 -19.87
CA ALA A 180 -0.54 -14.60 -18.73
C ALA A 180 0.69 -13.74 -19.01
N TYR A 181 1.11 -13.66 -20.28
CA TYR A 181 2.38 -13.07 -20.71
C TYR A 181 2.69 -11.68 -20.11
N PRO A 182 1.77 -10.71 -20.03
CA PRO A 182 2.07 -9.39 -19.47
C PRO A 182 2.52 -9.43 -18.02
N PHE A 183 2.14 -10.47 -17.26
CA PHE A 183 2.27 -10.56 -15.82
C PHE A 183 3.35 -11.56 -15.36
N GLU A 184 3.89 -12.40 -16.25
CA GLU A 184 4.82 -13.49 -15.90
C GLU A 184 6.03 -13.03 -15.09
N GLY A 185 6.53 -11.81 -15.34
CA GLY A 185 7.69 -11.27 -14.64
C GLY A 185 7.41 -10.61 -13.28
N ILE A 186 6.12 -10.48 -12.89
CA ILE A 186 5.72 -9.83 -11.62
C ILE A 186 4.74 -10.66 -10.79
N GLN A 187 4.12 -11.71 -11.34
CA GLN A 187 3.07 -12.46 -10.66
C GLN A 187 3.55 -13.11 -9.35
N ASP A 188 4.79 -13.61 -9.30
CA ASP A 188 5.35 -14.21 -8.10
C ASP A 188 5.50 -13.19 -6.97
N GLU A 189 5.79 -11.94 -7.31
CA GLU A 189 5.85 -10.86 -6.32
C GLU A 189 4.46 -10.48 -5.84
N ILE A 190 3.50 -10.30 -6.75
CA ILE A 190 2.12 -9.93 -6.41
C ILE A 190 1.51 -10.96 -5.46
N ARG A 191 1.68 -12.25 -5.74
CA ARG A 191 1.11 -13.37 -4.96
C ARG A 191 1.72 -13.58 -3.58
N LYS A 192 2.81 -12.90 -3.23
CA LYS A 192 3.36 -12.91 -1.87
C LYS A 192 2.53 -12.10 -0.88
N HIS A 193 1.69 -11.21 -1.39
CA HIS A 193 0.90 -10.29 -0.60
C HIS A 193 -0.51 -10.81 -0.35
N ASP A 194 -1.10 -10.38 0.76
CA ASP A 194 -2.43 -10.83 1.17
C ASP A 194 -3.55 -10.20 0.33
N ILE A 195 -3.30 -9.00 -0.23
CA ILE A 195 -4.19 -8.27 -1.14
C ILE A 195 -3.37 -7.63 -2.24
N ALA A 196 -3.89 -7.65 -3.46
CA ALA A 196 -3.29 -6.96 -4.59
C ALA A 196 -4.31 -6.07 -5.32
N PHE A 197 -3.92 -4.83 -5.61
CA PHE A 197 -4.75 -3.80 -6.24
C PHE A 197 -4.07 -3.24 -7.49
N ALA A 198 -4.87 -2.89 -8.54
CA ALA A 198 -4.39 -2.12 -9.70
C ALA A 198 -5.51 -1.30 -10.37
N ASN A 199 -5.14 -0.35 -11.25
CA ASN A 199 -6.09 0.34 -12.12
C ASN A 199 -6.23 -0.42 -13.45
N LEU A 200 -7.44 -0.91 -13.77
CA LEU A 200 -7.74 -1.56 -15.06
C LEU A 200 -8.22 -0.49 -16.06
N GLU A 201 -7.31 -0.03 -16.90
CA GLU A 201 -7.53 1.05 -17.85
C GLU A 201 -7.93 0.54 -19.25
N SER A 202 -8.73 -0.48 -19.27
CA SER A 202 -9.37 -0.96 -20.48
C SER A 202 -10.65 -1.73 -20.14
N VAL A 203 -11.71 -1.56 -20.95
CA VAL A 203 -12.88 -2.44 -20.85
C VAL A 203 -12.56 -3.80 -21.46
N ILE A 204 -13.19 -4.84 -20.92
CA ILE A 204 -13.07 -6.23 -21.38
C ILE A 204 -14.41 -6.67 -21.98
N SER A 205 -14.49 -6.71 -23.31
CA SER A 205 -15.73 -7.06 -24.02
C SER A 205 -15.45 -7.42 -25.46
N SER A 206 -16.25 -8.31 -26.01
CA SER A 206 -16.30 -8.57 -27.46
C SER A 206 -17.27 -7.63 -28.20
N GLY A 207 -18.11 -6.90 -27.44
CA GLY A 207 -19.18 -6.02 -27.94
C GLY A 207 -18.96 -4.54 -27.66
N GLY A 208 -20.07 -3.82 -27.65
CA GLY A 208 -20.10 -2.37 -27.38
C GLY A 208 -19.90 -1.51 -28.63
N ARG A 209 -20.17 -0.22 -28.45
CA ARG A 209 -19.96 0.83 -29.48
C ARG A 209 -19.19 1.97 -28.86
N ARG A 210 -18.32 2.63 -29.63
CA ARG A 210 -17.59 3.80 -29.18
C ARG A 210 -18.56 4.87 -28.61
N PHE A 211 -18.36 5.20 -27.35
CA PHE A 211 -19.27 6.09 -26.62
C PHE A 211 -19.12 7.55 -27.05
N SER A 212 -17.88 7.99 -27.27
CA SER A 212 -17.57 9.34 -27.75
C SER A 212 -16.81 9.24 -29.08
N PRO A 213 -17.44 9.50 -30.21
CA PRO A 213 -16.82 9.31 -31.54
C PRO A 213 -15.63 10.26 -31.79
N ASN A 214 -15.49 11.33 -30.97
CA ASN A 214 -14.42 12.33 -31.12
C ASN A 214 -13.24 12.07 -30.17
N LYS A 215 -13.24 11.02 -29.37
CA LYS A 215 -12.08 10.61 -28.57
C LYS A 215 -11.05 9.93 -29.49
N GLY A 216 -9.79 10.35 -29.44
CA GLY A 216 -8.75 9.82 -30.34
C GLY A 216 -8.33 8.39 -30.01
N ILE A 217 -8.40 7.98 -28.73
CA ILE A 217 -7.89 6.70 -28.21
C ILE A 217 -9.00 5.94 -27.50
N TYR A 218 -9.12 4.65 -27.79
CA TYR A 218 -10.14 3.76 -27.23
C TYR A 218 -9.49 2.44 -26.83
N PHE A 219 -9.78 1.96 -25.62
CA PHE A 219 -9.27 0.69 -25.11
C PHE A 219 -10.40 -0.34 -24.97
N ARG A 220 -10.23 -1.48 -25.63
CA ARG A 220 -11.09 -2.66 -25.47
C ARG A 220 -10.24 -3.91 -25.63
N ALA A 221 -10.20 -4.71 -24.58
CA ALA A 221 -9.51 -5.97 -24.54
C ALA A 221 -10.47 -7.13 -24.85
N ASP A 222 -9.94 -8.22 -25.40
CA ASP A 222 -10.67 -9.46 -25.63
C ASP A 222 -11.07 -10.10 -24.28
N PRO A 223 -12.26 -10.74 -24.17
CA PRO A 223 -12.69 -11.40 -22.93
C PRO A 223 -11.69 -12.40 -22.35
N THR A 224 -10.87 -13.06 -23.17
CA THR A 224 -9.88 -14.04 -22.71
C THR A 224 -8.78 -13.45 -21.81
N VAL A 225 -8.59 -12.11 -21.84
CA VAL A 225 -7.58 -11.45 -21.01
C VAL A 225 -7.89 -11.56 -19.51
N VAL A 226 -9.15 -11.84 -19.13
CA VAL A 226 -9.51 -12.07 -17.71
C VAL A 226 -8.70 -13.21 -17.09
N ASN A 227 -8.33 -14.23 -17.88
CA ASN A 227 -7.45 -15.31 -17.43
C ASN A 227 -6.05 -14.79 -17.04
N GLY A 228 -5.56 -13.75 -17.72
CA GLY A 228 -4.31 -13.07 -17.37
C GLY A 228 -4.43 -12.27 -16.07
N LEU A 229 -5.58 -11.62 -15.84
CA LEU A 229 -5.85 -10.93 -14.57
C LEU A 229 -5.91 -11.92 -13.39
N VAL A 230 -6.55 -13.07 -13.56
CA VAL A 230 -6.56 -14.15 -12.55
C VAL A 230 -5.14 -14.69 -12.34
N TYR A 231 -4.40 -14.92 -13.43
CA TYR A 231 -3.00 -15.40 -13.35
C TYR A 231 -2.11 -14.42 -12.60
N SER A 232 -2.30 -13.11 -12.79
CA SER A 232 -1.46 -12.07 -12.16
C SER A 232 -1.49 -12.10 -10.63
N GLY A 233 -2.61 -12.52 -10.04
CA GLY A 233 -2.83 -12.50 -8.60
C GLY A 233 -3.39 -11.19 -8.06
N PHE A 234 -3.79 -10.24 -8.90
CA PHE A 234 -4.54 -9.06 -8.46
C PHE A 234 -5.96 -9.45 -8.03
N ASP A 235 -6.43 -8.88 -6.91
CA ASP A 235 -7.74 -9.16 -6.30
C ASP A 235 -8.76 -8.07 -6.58
N VAL A 236 -8.32 -6.80 -6.59
CA VAL A 236 -9.20 -5.62 -6.66
C VAL A 236 -8.74 -4.69 -7.77
N PHE A 237 -9.69 -4.26 -8.61
CA PHE A 237 -9.42 -3.34 -9.70
C PHE A 237 -10.18 -2.03 -9.55
N SER A 238 -9.49 -0.89 -9.77
CA SER A 238 -10.14 0.37 -10.08
C SER A 238 -10.70 0.32 -11.50
N LEU A 239 -11.96 0.67 -11.66
CA LEU A 239 -12.59 0.98 -12.94
C LEU A 239 -12.94 2.48 -13.04
N GLY A 240 -12.59 3.28 -12.03
CA GLY A 240 -12.77 4.73 -12.00
C GLY A 240 -11.70 5.45 -12.83
N ASN A 241 -11.74 5.32 -14.17
CA ASN A 241 -10.80 5.93 -15.10
C ASN A 241 -11.48 6.46 -16.36
N ASN A 242 -10.74 7.24 -17.16
CA ASN A 242 -11.25 7.90 -18.38
C ASN A 242 -11.52 6.93 -19.54
N HIS A 243 -11.10 5.67 -19.46
CA HIS A 243 -11.28 4.64 -20.50
C HIS A 243 -12.40 3.65 -20.21
N VAL A 244 -13.00 3.68 -19.02
CA VAL A 244 -14.04 2.72 -18.63
C VAL A 244 -15.27 2.74 -19.55
N LEU A 245 -15.61 3.90 -20.14
CA LEU A 245 -16.75 4.08 -21.05
C LEU A 245 -16.39 4.11 -22.54
N ASP A 246 -15.18 3.81 -22.91
CA ASP A 246 -14.72 3.88 -24.30
C ASP A 246 -15.62 3.16 -25.31
N TRP A 247 -16.17 2.03 -24.92
CA TRP A 247 -17.04 1.19 -25.75
C TRP A 247 -18.48 1.11 -25.22
N GLY A 248 -18.87 2.09 -24.40
CA GLY A 248 -20.22 2.27 -23.91
C GLY A 248 -20.63 1.31 -22.80
N VAL A 249 -21.87 1.45 -22.38
CA VAL A 249 -22.44 0.81 -21.19
C VAL A 249 -22.36 -0.73 -21.25
N ASP A 250 -22.60 -1.31 -22.41
CA ASP A 250 -22.61 -2.78 -22.56
C ASP A 250 -21.21 -3.36 -22.33
N ALA A 251 -20.16 -2.68 -22.82
CA ALA A 251 -18.78 -3.11 -22.60
C ALA A 251 -18.37 -2.99 -21.12
N VAL A 252 -18.86 -1.96 -20.40
CA VAL A 252 -18.67 -1.85 -18.95
C VAL A 252 -19.35 -2.99 -18.21
N ARG A 253 -20.61 -3.29 -18.55
CA ARG A 253 -21.37 -4.40 -17.97
C ARG A 253 -20.68 -5.75 -18.18
N ASP A 254 -20.16 -5.98 -19.39
CA ASP A 254 -19.36 -7.19 -19.68
C ASP A 254 -18.11 -7.25 -18.80
N THR A 255 -17.38 -6.15 -18.68
CA THR A 255 -16.18 -6.05 -17.80
C THR A 255 -16.54 -6.40 -16.37
N MET A 256 -17.57 -5.75 -15.81
CA MET A 256 -18.04 -5.97 -14.44
C MET A 256 -18.48 -7.42 -14.22
N ARG A 257 -19.16 -8.04 -15.20
CA ARG A 257 -19.60 -9.43 -15.16
C ARG A 257 -18.39 -10.38 -15.17
N LEU A 258 -17.47 -10.20 -16.13
CA LEU A 258 -16.27 -11.04 -16.26
C LEU A 258 -15.39 -11.01 -15.01
N LEU A 259 -15.18 -9.84 -14.42
CA LEU A 259 -14.43 -9.72 -13.17
C LEU A 259 -15.12 -10.51 -12.04
N ARG A 260 -16.43 -10.32 -11.83
CA ARG A 260 -17.18 -11.03 -10.78
C ARG A 260 -17.21 -12.55 -10.99
N GLU A 261 -17.43 -13.01 -12.20
CA GLU A 261 -17.48 -14.45 -12.54
C GLU A 261 -16.13 -15.14 -12.27
N ASN A 262 -15.04 -14.38 -12.27
CA ASN A 262 -13.69 -14.87 -11.98
C ASN A 262 -13.18 -14.53 -10.57
N GLY A 263 -14.07 -14.11 -9.66
CA GLY A 263 -13.74 -13.84 -8.26
C GLY A 263 -12.98 -12.53 -8.04
N LEU A 264 -12.83 -11.70 -9.08
CA LEU A 264 -12.12 -10.42 -9.00
C LEU A 264 -13.08 -9.31 -8.58
N LYS A 265 -12.63 -8.45 -7.69
CA LYS A 265 -13.40 -7.30 -7.20
C LYS A 265 -13.08 -6.04 -8.00
N TYR A 266 -14.01 -5.10 -8.01
CA TYR A 266 -13.82 -3.80 -8.64
C TYR A 266 -14.58 -2.71 -7.90
N THR A 267 -14.22 -1.45 -8.15
CA THR A 267 -14.85 -0.25 -7.60
C THR A 267 -14.79 0.92 -8.58
N GLY A 268 -15.59 1.96 -8.34
CA GLY A 268 -15.50 3.24 -9.05
C GLY A 268 -16.38 3.36 -10.29
N VAL A 269 -17.26 2.39 -10.57
CA VAL A 269 -18.22 2.45 -11.68
C VAL A 269 -19.54 1.80 -11.28
N GLY A 270 -20.65 2.34 -11.72
CA GLY A 270 -22.00 1.81 -11.48
C GLY A 270 -23.04 2.43 -12.39
N SER A 271 -24.24 1.82 -12.44
CA SER A 271 -25.41 2.36 -13.17
C SER A 271 -26.10 3.52 -12.43
N THR A 272 -25.74 3.70 -11.17
CA THR A 272 -26.12 4.85 -10.33
C THR A 272 -24.89 5.33 -9.59
N GLU A 273 -24.92 6.56 -9.08
CA GLU A 273 -23.87 7.08 -8.20
C GLU A 273 -23.69 6.22 -6.95
N GLN A 274 -24.79 5.76 -6.36
CA GLN A 274 -24.76 4.87 -5.20
C GLN A 274 -24.05 3.53 -5.52
N GLU A 275 -24.29 2.96 -6.70
CA GLU A 275 -23.61 1.74 -7.14
C GLU A 275 -22.13 2.01 -7.42
N ALA A 276 -21.77 3.12 -8.09
CA ALA A 276 -20.39 3.53 -8.32
C ALA A 276 -19.63 3.77 -7.01
N PHE A 277 -20.31 4.29 -5.98
CA PHE A 277 -19.76 4.57 -4.64
C PHE A 277 -19.68 3.33 -3.74
N LYS A 278 -20.16 2.17 -4.20
CA LYS A 278 -20.03 0.92 -3.45
C LYS A 278 -18.57 0.48 -3.40
N PRO A 279 -17.96 0.38 -2.20
CA PRO A 279 -16.56 -0.03 -2.10
C PRO A 279 -16.40 -1.51 -2.44
N ALA A 280 -15.23 -1.87 -2.98
CA ALA A 280 -14.75 -3.23 -2.96
C ALA A 280 -14.14 -3.52 -1.59
N VAL A 281 -14.66 -4.52 -0.86
CA VAL A 281 -14.23 -4.81 0.51
C VAL A 281 -13.49 -6.13 0.55
N MET A 282 -12.30 -6.12 1.15
CA MET A 282 -11.51 -7.29 1.52
C MET A 282 -11.53 -7.46 3.04
N ASN A 283 -11.43 -8.69 3.51
CA ASN A 283 -11.22 -9.00 4.92
C ASN A 283 -9.98 -9.88 5.06
N VAL A 284 -9.00 -9.38 5.77
CA VAL A 284 -7.76 -10.11 6.02
C VAL A 284 -7.49 -10.12 7.51
N ARG A 285 -7.42 -11.30 8.10
CA ARG A 285 -7.16 -11.51 9.53
C ARG A 285 -8.07 -10.68 10.46
N GLY A 286 -9.34 -10.52 10.06
CA GLY A 286 -10.32 -9.73 10.81
C GLY A 286 -10.34 -8.24 10.53
N THR A 287 -9.32 -7.70 9.83
CA THR A 287 -9.29 -6.30 9.39
C THR A 287 -10.04 -6.12 8.07
N THR A 288 -10.95 -5.17 8.01
CA THR A 288 -11.73 -4.82 6.83
C THR A 288 -11.08 -3.68 6.05
N ILE A 289 -10.75 -3.93 4.79
CA ILE A 289 -10.13 -2.95 3.88
C ILE A 289 -11.13 -2.61 2.78
N ALA A 290 -11.52 -1.34 2.69
CA ALA A 290 -12.43 -0.83 1.67
C ALA A 290 -11.66 -0.06 0.59
N PHE A 291 -11.93 -0.40 -0.67
CA PHE A 291 -11.37 0.30 -1.84
C PHE A 291 -12.46 1.10 -2.53
N ILE A 292 -12.20 2.38 -2.80
CA ILE A 292 -13.04 3.27 -3.57
C ILE A 292 -12.22 3.93 -4.68
N SER A 293 -12.79 4.22 -5.84
CA SER A 293 -12.01 4.87 -6.90
C SER A 293 -12.75 5.98 -7.62
N PHE A 294 -11.98 6.99 -8.01
CA PHE A 294 -12.40 8.26 -8.59
C PHE A 294 -11.75 8.49 -9.94
N ASN A 295 -12.51 9.06 -10.87
CA ASN A 295 -12.01 9.57 -12.14
C ASN A 295 -12.15 11.10 -12.16
N ASP A 296 -11.02 11.80 -12.23
CA ASP A 296 -10.98 13.26 -12.30
C ASP A 296 -10.31 13.79 -13.59
N VAL A 297 -10.23 12.94 -14.62
CA VAL A 297 -9.70 13.31 -15.94
C VAL A 297 -10.78 13.98 -16.77
N TYR A 298 -10.55 15.26 -17.10
CA TYR A 298 -11.41 16.02 -17.99
C TYR A 298 -11.05 15.72 -19.47
N PRO A 299 -11.99 15.62 -20.42
CA PRO A 299 -13.37 16.12 -20.40
C PRO A 299 -14.44 15.06 -20.07
N PHE A 300 -14.08 13.85 -19.65
CA PHE A 300 -14.99 12.73 -19.48
C PHE A 300 -15.71 12.75 -18.13
N LYS A 301 -16.23 13.89 -17.70
CA LYS A 301 -17.30 13.92 -16.70
C LYS A 301 -18.53 13.27 -17.34
N VAL A 302 -18.68 11.97 -17.18
CA VAL A 302 -19.92 11.26 -17.53
C VAL A 302 -20.94 11.55 -16.43
N HIS A 303 -21.27 12.84 -16.27
CA HIS A 303 -22.37 13.34 -15.48
C HIS A 303 -23.61 13.60 -16.34
N GLU A 304 -23.69 12.99 -17.49
CA GLU A 304 -24.91 13.12 -18.24
C GLU A 304 -25.87 12.00 -17.87
N SER A 305 -26.78 12.39 -16.99
CA SER A 305 -28.04 11.74 -16.62
C SER A 305 -28.90 11.36 -17.82
N ARG A 306 -28.41 10.45 -18.65
CA ARG A 306 -29.28 9.64 -19.50
C ARG A 306 -29.64 8.40 -18.71
N SER A 307 -30.92 8.23 -18.43
CA SER A 307 -31.48 7.04 -17.79
C SER A 307 -30.80 5.76 -18.32
N GLY A 308 -30.02 5.08 -17.45
CA GLY A 308 -29.27 3.88 -17.78
C GLY A 308 -27.78 4.06 -18.14
N ALA A 309 -27.21 5.26 -18.10
CA ALA A 309 -25.77 5.49 -18.32
C ALA A 309 -24.95 5.04 -17.11
N MET A 310 -23.81 4.36 -17.35
CA MET A 310 -22.82 4.11 -16.30
C MET A 310 -22.19 5.40 -15.84
N GLN A 311 -21.83 5.47 -14.54
CA GLN A 311 -21.24 6.62 -13.89
C GLN A 311 -19.91 6.22 -13.24
N THR A 312 -18.95 7.16 -13.23
CA THR A 312 -17.76 7.13 -12.39
C THR A 312 -17.86 8.21 -11.31
N LEU A 313 -17.10 8.07 -10.24
CA LEU A 313 -17.07 9.05 -9.16
C LEU A 313 -16.12 10.20 -9.50
N SER A 314 -16.48 11.42 -9.08
CA SER A 314 -15.66 12.63 -9.22
C SER A 314 -15.19 13.15 -7.87
N LEU A 315 -13.98 13.69 -7.81
CA LEU A 315 -13.47 14.41 -6.64
C LEU A 315 -14.11 15.79 -6.43
N ASN A 316 -14.94 16.25 -7.37
CA ASN A 316 -15.69 17.51 -7.24
C ASN A 316 -17.11 17.31 -6.70
N ASP A 317 -17.44 16.15 -6.16
CA ASP A 317 -18.73 15.90 -5.50
C ASP A 317 -18.84 16.77 -4.24
N PRO A 318 -19.90 17.62 -4.13
CA PRO A 318 -20.08 18.47 -2.95
C PRO A 318 -20.31 17.70 -1.64
N LEU A 319 -20.69 16.43 -1.72
CA LEU A 319 -20.87 15.54 -0.57
C LEU A 319 -19.69 14.60 -0.34
N LEU A 320 -18.58 14.80 -1.05
CA LEU A 320 -17.42 13.88 -1.01
C LEU A 320 -16.93 13.68 0.42
N GLN A 321 -16.76 14.75 1.19
CA GLN A 321 -16.32 14.68 2.58
C GLN A 321 -17.22 13.74 3.40
N GLN A 322 -18.52 14.02 3.44
CA GLN A 322 -19.48 13.20 4.20
C GLN A 322 -19.47 11.73 3.77
N LYS A 323 -19.33 11.48 2.47
CA LYS A 323 -19.28 10.13 1.92
C LYS A 323 -18.04 9.37 2.33
N ILE A 324 -16.86 10.03 2.33
CA ILE A 324 -15.59 9.43 2.76
C ILE A 324 -15.59 9.18 4.27
N GLU A 325 -16.01 10.15 5.08
CA GLU A 325 -16.17 10.01 6.54
C GLU A 325 -17.10 8.83 6.90
N ASN A 326 -18.19 8.66 6.14
CA ASN A 326 -19.10 7.51 6.34
C ASN A 326 -18.43 6.17 6.00
N LEU A 327 -17.60 6.08 4.96
CA LEU A 327 -16.84 4.88 4.67
C LEU A 327 -15.80 4.60 5.76
N HIS A 328 -15.02 5.61 6.16
CA HIS A 328 -14.02 5.49 7.21
C HIS A 328 -14.62 4.98 8.54
N SER A 329 -15.82 5.45 8.90
CA SER A 329 -16.50 4.99 10.12
C SER A 329 -16.98 3.53 10.09
N ARG A 330 -16.95 2.87 8.92
CA ARG A 330 -17.49 1.52 8.71
C ARG A 330 -16.42 0.45 8.43
N TYR A 331 -15.25 0.86 8.05
CA TYR A 331 -14.15 -0.02 7.65
C TYR A 331 -12.86 0.38 8.37
N ASP A 332 -12.03 -0.59 8.68
CA ASP A 332 -10.80 -0.38 9.46
C ASP A 332 -9.72 0.35 8.65
N ILE A 333 -9.66 0.11 7.33
CA ILE A 333 -8.73 0.78 6.40
C ILE A 333 -9.49 1.21 5.15
N LEU A 334 -9.33 2.48 4.76
CA LEU A 334 -9.91 3.04 3.55
C LEU A 334 -8.83 3.40 2.51
N VAL A 335 -8.85 2.72 1.37
CA VAL A 335 -7.96 2.96 0.23
C VAL A 335 -8.74 3.69 -0.87
N ALA A 336 -8.35 4.91 -1.20
CA ALA A 336 -8.90 5.68 -2.30
C ALA A 336 -7.96 5.62 -3.51
N SER A 337 -8.46 5.21 -4.67
CA SER A 337 -7.74 5.28 -5.95
C SER A 337 -8.19 6.50 -6.74
N VAL A 338 -7.25 7.25 -7.32
CA VAL A 338 -7.52 8.49 -8.04
C VAL A 338 -6.86 8.48 -9.41
N HIS A 339 -7.67 8.45 -10.45
CA HIS A 339 -7.23 8.57 -11.84
C HIS A 339 -7.31 10.03 -12.28
N ALA A 340 -6.18 10.76 -12.23
CA ALA A 340 -6.14 12.22 -12.38
C ALA A 340 -4.77 12.76 -12.80
N GLY A 341 -4.76 14.00 -13.28
CA GLY A 341 -3.57 14.78 -13.62
C GLY A 341 -3.33 14.85 -15.12
N ALA A 342 -2.17 15.40 -15.51
CA ALA A 342 -1.73 15.45 -16.90
C ALA A 342 -0.84 14.24 -17.24
N GLU A 343 -1.00 13.72 -18.47
CA GLU A 343 -0.16 12.62 -18.97
C GLU A 343 1.30 13.08 -19.10
N TYR A 344 2.23 12.17 -18.78
CA TYR A 344 3.68 12.29 -18.99
C TYR A 344 4.36 13.42 -18.18
N ILE A 345 3.74 13.87 -17.11
CA ILE A 345 4.28 14.87 -16.18
C ILE A 345 4.72 14.18 -14.90
N ASN A 346 6.02 14.28 -14.57
CA ASN A 346 6.62 13.59 -13.42
C ASN A 346 6.26 14.23 -12.06
N GLU A 347 5.89 15.51 -12.05
CA GLU A 347 5.48 16.22 -10.84
C GLU A 347 3.95 16.37 -10.81
N PRO A 348 3.28 16.02 -9.71
CA PRO A 348 1.83 16.18 -9.62
C PRO A 348 1.45 17.66 -9.61
N GLU A 349 0.40 18.01 -10.36
CA GLU A 349 -0.12 19.37 -10.37
C GLU A 349 -0.67 19.78 -8.99
N PRO A 350 -0.57 21.07 -8.61
CA PRO A 350 -1.04 21.55 -7.30
C PRO A 350 -2.50 21.18 -6.99
N GLU A 351 -3.37 21.17 -7.99
CA GLU A 351 -4.79 20.79 -7.82
C GLU A 351 -4.94 19.29 -7.50
N LYS A 352 -4.16 18.44 -8.14
CA LYS A 352 -4.11 17.00 -7.84
C LYS A 352 -3.61 16.77 -6.41
N VAL A 353 -2.53 17.46 -6.02
CA VAL A 353 -1.98 17.40 -4.66
C VAL A 353 -3.06 17.79 -3.64
N ARG A 354 -3.72 18.94 -3.85
CA ARG A 354 -4.77 19.42 -2.96
C ARG A 354 -5.91 18.40 -2.80
N LYS A 355 -6.42 17.84 -3.90
CA LYS A 355 -7.53 16.88 -3.89
C LYS A 355 -7.15 15.55 -3.23
N MET A 356 -5.95 15.04 -3.48
CA MET A 356 -5.51 13.78 -2.88
C MET A 356 -5.24 13.94 -1.37
N ARG A 357 -4.69 15.09 -0.93
CA ARG A 357 -4.58 15.43 0.49
C ARG A 357 -5.94 15.56 1.17
N GLN A 358 -6.93 16.17 0.50
CA GLN A 358 -8.30 16.25 1.02
C GLN A 358 -8.92 14.87 1.29
N LEU A 359 -8.64 13.85 0.47
CA LEU A 359 -9.13 12.50 0.76
C LEU A 359 -8.57 11.95 2.07
N ILE A 360 -7.30 12.22 2.39
CA ILE A 360 -6.71 11.88 3.69
C ILE A 360 -7.41 12.69 4.82
N ASP A 361 -7.58 14.00 4.64
CA ASP A 361 -8.26 14.85 5.62
C ASP A 361 -9.71 14.40 5.89
N TYR A 362 -10.35 13.74 4.93
CA TYR A 362 -11.71 13.19 5.05
C TYR A 362 -11.74 11.77 5.63
N GLY A 363 -10.58 11.14 5.85
CA GLY A 363 -10.48 9.84 6.52
C GLY A 363 -10.01 8.68 5.63
N ALA A 364 -9.49 8.91 4.44
CA ALA A 364 -8.78 7.87 3.71
C ALA A 364 -7.40 7.65 4.35
N ASP A 365 -6.99 6.37 4.51
CA ASP A 365 -5.68 6.01 5.06
C ASP A 365 -4.62 5.97 3.97
N ILE A 366 -5.02 5.61 2.75
CA ILE A 366 -4.14 5.46 1.58
C ILE A 366 -4.82 6.08 0.36
N VAL A 367 -4.05 6.87 -0.41
CA VAL A 367 -4.48 7.38 -1.71
C VAL A 367 -3.50 6.95 -2.80
N LEU A 368 -4.00 6.21 -3.80
CA LEU A 368 -3.23 5.64 -4.90
C LEU A 368 -3.58 6.34 -6.21
N GLY A 369 -2.61 7.02 -6.81
CA GLY A 369 -2.77 7.75 -8.07
C GLY A 369 -2.44 6.94 -9.30
N SER A 370 -3.14 7.25 -10.40
CA SER A 370 -2.95 6.71 -11.76
C SER A 370 -3.24 7.78 -12.82
N HIS A 371 -3.11 7.48 -14.10
CA HIS A 371 -3.30 8.31 -15.29
C HIS A 371 -2.05 9.00 -15.86
N PRO A 372 -1.10 9.59 -15.13
CA PRO A 372 0.05 10.23 -15.77
C PRO A 372 0.91 9.30 -16.62
N HIS A 373 0.77 7.99 -16.48
CA HIS A 373 1.58 6.94 -17.13
C HIS A 373 3.07 7.02 -16.82
N VAL A 374 3.44 7.84 -15.86
CA VAL A 374 4.77 7.97 -15.28
C VAL A 374 4.65 7.96 -13.76
N MET A 375 5.69 7.50 -13.07
CA MET A 375 5.71 7.54 -11.61
C MET A 375 5.80 8.99 -11.13
N GLN A 376 5.01 9.30 -10.10
CA GLN A 376 5.08 10.55 -9.36
C GLN A 376 5.43 10.28 -7.89
N GLY A 377 5.68 11.35 -7.12
CA GLY A 377 6.14 11.28 -5.74
C GLY A 377 5.23 10.51 -4.77
N ILE A 378 5.81 10.10 -3.66
CA ILE A 378 5.10 9.52 -2.51
C ILE A 378 5.20 10.51 -1.35
N GLU A 379 4.09 10.74 -0.65
CA GLU A 379 3.98 11.64 0.49
C GLU A 379 3.33 10.93 1.67
N ILE A 380 3.82 11.23 2.88
CA ILE A 380 3.10 10.96 4.13
C ILE A 380 2.49 12.27 4.60
N TYR A 381 1.17 12.33 4.58
CA TYR A 381 0.39 13.50 4.90
C TYR A 381 -0.62 13.18 6.00
N HIS A 382 -0.56 13.88 7.13
CA HIS A 382 -1.41 13.68 8.32
C HIS A 382 -1.51 12.22 8.80
N GLY A 383 -0.45 11.43 8.59
CA GLY A 383 -0.39 10.01 8.94
C GLY A 383 -0.87 9.05 7.85
N GLY A 384 -1.51 9.54 6.79
CA GLY A 384 -1.91 8.76 5.63
C GLY A 384 -0.82 8.72 4.55
N LEU A 385 -0.91 7.74 3.67
CA LEU A 385 0.02 7.53 2.56
C LEU A 385 -0.60 7.99 1.24
N ILE A 386 0.08 8.85 0.51
CA ILE A 386 -0.29 9.29 -0.84
C ILE A 386 0.80 8.88 -1.83
N ALA A 387 0.46 8.03 -2.81
CA ALA A 387 1.28 7.82 -4.01
C ALA A 387 0.62 8.58 -5.17
N TYR A 388 1.22 9.66 -5.63
CA TYR A 388 0.60 10.55 -6.62
C TYR A 388 0.41 9.89 -7.98
N SER A 389 1.32 9.00 -8.41
CA SER A 389 1.11 8.10 -9.53
C SER A 389 2.02 6.88 -9.41
N LEU A 390 1.43 5.70 -9.60
CA LEU A 390 2.18 4.45 -9.66
C LEU A 390 2.78 4.18 -11.06
N GLY A 391 2.47 5.02 -12.05
CA GLY A 391 2.88 4.84 -13.44
C GLY A 391 2.17 3.66 -14.11
N ASN A 392 2.76 3.13 -15.17
CA ASN A 392 2.25 1.96 -15.87
C ASN A 392 2.61 0.67 -15.13
N CYS A 393 1.66 -0.28 -15.07
CA CYS A 393 1.92 -1.66 -14.62
C CYS A 393 2.05 -2.60 -15.82
N VAL A 394 1.10 -2.54 -16.76
CA VAL A 394 1.12 -3.24 -18.06
C VAL A 394 0.59 -2.30 -19.12
N PHE A 395 1.44 -1.90 -20.06
CA PHE A 395 1.07 -0.95 -21.11
C PHE A 395 1.93 -1.13 -22.35
N ASP A 396 1.55 -0.52 -23.47
CA ASP A 396 2.32 -0.52 -24.73
C ASP A 396 3.02 0.83 -25.03
N GLN A 397 3.20 1.66 -24.00
CA GLN A 397 3.83 2.97 -24.09
C GLN A 397 5.36 2.84 -23.88
N SER A 398 6.10 2.49 -24.94
CA SER A 398 7.53 2.21 -24.89
C SER A 398 8.39 3.32 -25.49
N TRP A 399 7.90 4.55 -25.59
CA TRP A 399 8.61 5.66 -26.23
C TRP A 399 9.52 6.45 -25.28
N SER A 400 9.44 6.25 -23.98
CA SER A 400 10.38 6.82 -23.02
C SER A 400 10.65 5.83 -21.87
N GLU A 401 11.74 6.07 -21.12
CA GLU A 401 12.05 5.28 -19.92
C GLU A 401 10.96 5.46 -18.86
N GLU A 402 10.46 6.68 -18.68
CA GLU A 402 9.45 7.02 -17.68
C GLU A 402 8.14 6.27 -17.93
N THR A 403 7.68 6.18 -19.19
CA THR A 403 6.45 5.44 -19.55
C THR A 403 6.64 3.93 -19.60
N SER A 404 7.89 3.47 -19.74
CA SER A 404 8.27 2.06 -19.70
C SER A 404 8.60 1.56 -18.29
N THR A 405 8.46 2.41 -17.27
CA THR A 405 8.68 2.07 -15.88
C THR A 405 7.44 2.34 -15.04
N GLY A 406 7.29 1.57 -13.99
CA GLY A 406 6.20 1.75 -13.04
C GLY A 406 6.58 1.26 -11.64
N MET A 407 5.63 1.31 -10.74
CA MET A 407 5.83 0.97 -9.35
C MET A 407 4.81 -0.07 -8.89
N LEU A 408 5.30 -1.11 -8.22
CA LEU A 408 4.52 -1.90 -7.28
C LEU A 408 4.79 -1.36 -5.89
N LEU A 409 3.77 -0.86 -5.21
CA LEU A 409 3.87 -0.28 -3.88
C LEU A 409 3.38 -1.30 -2.85
N GLU A 410 4.33 -1.88 -2.10
CA GLU A 410 4.04 -2.74 -0.96
C GLU A 410 3.72 -1.89 0.26
N ILE A 411 2.66 -2.22 0.99
CA ILE A 411 2.24 -1.57 2.23
C ILE A 411 1.90 -2.66 3.23
N SER A 412 2.50 -2.64 4.42
CA SER A 412 2.28 -3.63 5.47
C SER A 412 1.55 -3.03 6.66
N PHE A 413 0.73 -3.86 7.31
CA PHE A 413 -0.14 -3.49 8.41
C PHE A 413 -0.11 -4.53 9.53
N ILE A 414 -0.45 -4.10 10.73
CA ILE A 414 -0.88 -4.95 11.84
C ILE A 414 -2.23 -4.43 12.35
N GLY A 415 -3.32 -5.21 12.15
CA GLY A 415 -4.66 -4.67 12.30
C GLY A 415 -4.87 -3.45 11.38
N GLU A 416 -5.42 -2.38 11.89
CA GLU A 416 -5.59 -1.10 11.17
C GLU A 416 -4.31 -0.25 11.08
N LYS A 417 -3.27 -0.60 11.87
CA LYS A 417 -2.05 0.20 11.98
C LYS A 417 -1.11 -0.06 10.81
N PRO A 418 -0.73 0.97 10.01
CA PRO A 418 0.32 0.85 9.02
C PRO A 418 1.70 0.67 9.69
N LEU A 419 2.54 -0.18 9.13
CA LEU A 419 3.91 -0.44 9.60
C LEU A 419 4.95 0.23 8.71
N TYR A 420 4.96 -0.12 7.43
CA TYR A 420 5.87 0.45 6.44
C TYR A 420 5.28 0.38 5.04
N TYR A 421 5.86 1.16 4.13
CA TYR A 421 5.65 1.02 2.70
C TYR A 421 6.99 0.85 1.97
N ARG A 422 6.96 0.17 0.84
CA ARG A 422 8.15 -0.13 0.03
C ARG A 422 7.82 -0.05 -1.46
N PRO A 423 8.33 0.94 -2.17
CA PRO A 423 8.22 0.98 -3.62
C PRO A 423 9.16 -0.07 -4.26
N ARG A 424 8.63 -0.80 -5.23
CA ARG A 424 9.35 -1.77 -6.07
C ARG A 424 9.20 -1.33 -7.52
N THR A 425 10.28 -0.99 -8.18
CA THR A 425 10.25 -0.56 -9.59
C THR A 425 10.06 -1.76 -10.50
N ILE A 426 9.20 -1.59 -11.50
CA ILE A 426 9.03 -2.52 -12.61
C ILE A 426 9.42 -1.85 -13.92
N VAL A 427 9.92 -2.64 -14.86
CA VAL A 427 10.17 -2.24 -16.25
C VAL A 427 9.22 -3.00 -17.14
N ILE A 428 8.63 -2.30 -18.11
CA ILE A 428 7.73 -2.87 -19.10
C ILE A 428 8.47 -2.96 -20.42
N ASP A 429 8.75 -4.17 -20.85
CA ASP A 429 9.36 -4.44 -22.14
C ASP A 429 8.44 -5.36 -22.95
N HIS A 430 8.15 -4.96 -24.20
CA HIS A 430 7.25 -5.70 -25.06
C HIS A 430 5.90 -6.05 -24.39
N ALA A 431 5.34 -5.09 -23.65
CA ALA A 431 4.10 -5.23 -22.85
C ALA A 431 4.18 -6.29 -21.73
N GLN A 432 5.35 -6.78 -21.35
CA GLN A 432 5.59 -7.64 -20.20
C GLN A 432 6.24 -6.85 -19.07
N ALA A 433 5.60 -6.83 -17.91
CA ALA A 433 6.14 -6.21 -16.71
C ALA A 433 7.15 -7.16 -16.02
N ARG A 434 8.26 -6.60 -15.55
CA ARG A 434 9.31 -7.33 -14.83
C ARG A 434 9.83 -6.51 -13.66
N LEU A 435 10.12 -7.15 -12.53
CA LEU A 435 10.79 -6.48 -11.42
C LEU A 435 12.18 -6.01 -11.83
N GLN A 436 12.47 -4.76 -11.52
CA GLN A 436 13.80 -4.20 -11.72
C GLN A 436 14.72 -4.54 -10.54
N ASN A 437 15.99 -4.80 -10.82
CA ASN A 437 16.99 -5.00 -9.78
C ASN A 437 17.14 -3.71 -8.95
N LEU A 438 17.19 -3.85 -7.61
CA LEU A 438 17.35 -2.73 -6.66
C LEU A 438 18.53 -1.82 -6.98
N MET A 439 19.62 -2.34 -7.56
CA MET A 439 20.80 -1.53 -7.91
C MET A 439 20.53 -0.56 -9.07
N THR A 440 19.73 -0.96 -10.05
CA THR A 440 19.33 -0.12 -11.18
C THR A 440 18.15 0.78 -10.88
N ALA A 441 17.28 0.36 -9.93
CA ALA A 441 16.11 1.13 -9.50
C ALA A 441 16.42 2.31 -8.56
N ARG A 442 17.61 2.34 -7.95
CA ARG A 442 18.00 3.33 -6.93
C ARG A 442 17.79 4.80 -7.31
N PRO A 443 18.21 5.27 -8.50
CA PRO A 443 18.01 6.67 -8.87
C PRO A 443 16.53 7.05 -8.98
N LEU A 444 15.70 6.16 -9.50
CA LEU A 444 14.26 6.37 -9.67
C LEU A 444 13.54 6.39 -8.31
N ILE A 445 13.86 5.45 -7.41
CA ILE A 445 13.27 5.39 -6.08
C ILE A 445 13.64 6.65 -5.26
N SER A 446 14.89 7.12 -5.32
CA SER A 446 15.31 8.30 -4.58
C SER A 446 14.61 9.59 -5.01
N SER A 447 14.21 9.70 -6.27
CA SER A 447 13.45 10.85 -6.78
C SER A 447 11.98 10.86 -6.34
N LEU A 448 11.43 9.70 -5.93
CA LEU A 448 10.03 9.57 -5.51
C LEU A 448 9.78 10.08 -4.08
N PHE A 449 10.81 10.16 -3.24
CA PHE A 449 10.66 10.64 -1.87
C PHE A 449 10.71 12.16 -1.84
N VAL A 450 9.56 12.79 -1.87
CA VAL A 450 9.44 14.24 -1.65
C VAL A 450 9.44 14.46 -0.15
N GLY A 451 10.53 15.02 0.37
CA GLY A 451 10.62 15.45 1.76
C GLY A 451 9.57 16.53 2.05
N SER A 452 9.22 16.66 3.34
CA SER A 452 8.32 17.65 3.93
C SER A 452 8.62 19.14 3.62
N GLN A 453 9.53 19.44 2.71
CA GLN A 453 9.90 20.79 2.28
C GLN A 453 8.98 21.40 1.20
N LYS A 454 7.98 20.67 0.67
CA LYS A 454 7.04 21.23 -0.33
C LYS A 454 5.91 22.08 0.24
N ASP A 455 5.83 22.30 1.55
CA ASP A 455 4.89 23.28 2.12
C ASP A 455 5.13 24.73 1.62
N GLU A 456 6.28 25.02 1.01
CA GLU A 456 6.56 26.31 0.39
C GLU A 456 5.93 26.49 -1.01
N TYR A 457 5.61 25.41 -1.73
CA TYR A 457 5.02 25.49 -3.08
C TYR A 457 3.50 25.80 -3.10
N ILE A 458 2.83 25.71 -1.95
CA ILE A 458 1.38 25.94 -1.84
C ILE A 458 1.07 27.36 -1.32
N LYS A 459 2.09 28.15 -0.98
CA LYS A 459 1.91 29.52 -0.45
C LYS A 459 2.00 30.63 -1.50
N ASN A 460 2.10 30.31 -2.79
CA ASN A 460 2.06 31.33 -3.87
C ASN A 460 0.95 31.05 -4.85
#